data_cb117b39615a90f6e158a9f758b3b40a
#
_entry.id   cb117b39615a90f6e158a9f758b3b40a
#
_cell.length_a   1.000
_cell.length_b   1.000
_cell.length_c   1.000
_cell.angle_alpha   90.00
_cell.angle_beta   90.00
_cell.angle_gamma   90.00
#
_symmetry.space_group_name_H-M   'P 1'
#
loop_
_entity.id
_entity.type
_entity.pdbx_description
1 polymer ?
#
loop_
_entity_poly.entity_id
_entity_poly.type
_entity_poly.pdbx_seq_one_letter_code
_entity_poly.pdbx_strand_id
1 'polypeptide(L)'
;MADQGFATIIAAKEGKILRLTMNRPQVHNAFNSTMIRELAAAFDDGGKDAAIRLVVLTGAGESFCAGADLNWMREIIRFSYEQNLRESRELAELLHSIYALPKPTIARINGAVIGGGTGLFSACDIVIASERARFGLSEVKIGLIPAAIGPYVIRRIGESAARELFLTGERFDAHRALEIGLVNKVVSAEALDEKVAEVAHLLLSSGPEAIAKCKELLQRIPAMSLDEAKGYTAEMIAGLRVSPEGQEGMAAFLEKRKPRWAKE
;
A
#
# COMPACT_ATOMS: atom_id res chain seq x y z
N MET A 1 17.51 -7.13 -9.58
CA MET A 1 17.99 -6.18 -8.57
C MET A 1 19.28 -6.76 -8.00
N ALA A 2 20.40 -6.04 -8.07
CA ALA A 2 21.55 -6.35 -7.23
C ALA A 2 21.09 -6.25 -5.78
N ASP A 3 21.71 -7.01 -4.89
CA ASP A 3 21.51 -6.94 -3.45
C ASP A 3 21.81 -5.49 -3.00
N GLN A 4 20.80 -4.63 -3.07
CA GLN A 4 20.90 -3.29 -2.52
C GLN A 4 20.85 -3.51 -1.01
N GLY A 5 21.99 -3.43 -0.36
CA GLY A 5 22.13 -3.61 1.09
C GLY A 5 21.37 -2.52 1.84
N PHE A 6 20.03 -2.61 1.86
CA PHE A 6 19.17 -1.75 2.68
C PHE A 6 19.45 -2.01 4.16
N ALA A 7 19.48 -0.96 4.95
CA ALA A 7 19.77 -1.03 6.38
C ALA A 7 18.52 -1.34 7.22
N THR A 8 17.34 -0.93 6.75
CA THR A 8 16.09 -0.93 7.53
C THR A 8 14.97 -1.77 6.91
N ILE A 9 15.14 -2.23 5.68
CA ILE A 9 14.19 -3.09 4.99
C ILE A 9 14.88 -4.30 4.35
N ILE A 10 14.11 -5.34 4.05
CA ILE A 10 14.52 -6.46 3.20
C ILE A 10 13.66 -6.43 1.94
N ALA A 11 14.30 -6.41 0.78
CA ALA A 11 13.64 -6.52 -0.52
C ALA A 11 13.94 -7.90 -1.13
N ALA A 12 12.96 -8.78 -1.19
CA ALA A 12 13.10 -10.13 -1.72
C ALA A 12 12.22 -10.31 -2.97
N LYS A 13 12.81 -10.85 -4.04
CA LYS A 13 12.09 -11.20 -5.27
C LYS A 13 11.68 -12.67 -5.22
N GLU A 14 10.39 -12.91 -5.13
CA GLU A 14 9.77 -14.23 -5.08
C GLU A 14 8.98 -14.46 -6.38
N GLY A 15 9.67 -14.97 -7.42
CA GLY A 15 9.07 -15.06 -8.75
C GLY A 15 8.66 -13.71 -9.33
N LYS A 16 7.36 -13.50 -9.54
CA LYS A 16 6.79 -12.24 -10.05
C LYS A 16 6.40 -11.25 -8.92
N ILE A 17 6.69 -11.58 -7.67
CA ILE A 17 6.33 -10.78 -6.48
C ILE A 17 7.60 -10.15 -5.91
N LEU A 18 7.54 -8.85 -5.60
CA LEU A 18 8.50 -8.18 -4.76
C LEU A 18 7.94 -8.10 -3.35
N ARG A 19 8.58 -8.79 -2.40
CA ARG A 19 8.27 -8.66 -0.98
C ARG A 19 9.18 -7.63 -0.34
N LEU A 20 8.58 -6.58 0.23
CA LEU A 20 9.25 -5.55 1.00
C LEU A 20 8.91 -5.75 2.47
N THR A 21 9.92 -6.04 3.28
CA THR A 21 9.75 -6.28 4.72
C THR A 21 10.46 -5.17 5.49
N MET A 22 9.73 -4.35 6.23
CA MET A 22 10.32 -3.44 7.20
C MET A 22 11.04 -4.26 8.27
N ASN A 23 12.34 -4.03 8.46
CA ASN A 23 13.21 -4.93 9.23
C ASN A 23 13.92 -4.19 10.36
N ARG A 24 13.15 -3.64 11.28
CA ARG A 24 13.59 -3.06 12.55
C ARG A 24 12.74 -3.59 13.71
N PRO A 25 12.64 -4.94 13.89
CA PRO A 25 11.71 -5.55 14.86
C PRO A 25 11.98 -5.11 16.30
N GLN A 26 13.21 -4.77 16.64
CA GLN A 26 13.61 -4.28 17.97
C GLN A 26 12.97 -2.94 18.37
N VAL A 27 12.48 -2.17 17.40
CA VAL A 27 11.70 -0.93 17.59
C VAL A 27 10.33 -1.04 16.93
N HIS A 28 9.78 -2.26 16.83
CA HIS A 28 8.47 -2.54 16.23
C HIS A 28 8.31 -1.96 14.82
N ASN A 29 9.36 -1.97 14.02
CA ASN A 29 9.42 -1.41 12.66
C ASN A 29 9.03 0.08 12.58
N ALA A 30 9.26 0.84 13.66
CA ALA A 30 9.09 2.28 13.63
C ALA A 30 9.98 2.90 12.56
N PHE A 31 9.41 3.74 11.70
CA PHE A 31 10.14 4.33 10.58
C PHE A 31 10.89 5.60 10.96
N ASN A 32 11.99 5.81 10.27
CA ASN A 32 12.81 7.01 10.28
C ASN A 32 13.07 7.46 8.84
N SER A 33 13.81 8.56 8.67
CA SER A 33 14.15 9.08 7.33
C SER A 33 14.88 8.07 6.44
N THR A 34 15.70 7.17 7.01
CA THR A 34 16.36 6.10 6.25
C THR A 34 15.36 5.11 5.70
N MET A 35 14.43 4.59 6.51
CA MET A 35 13.40 3.64 6.05
C MET A 35 12.47 4.27 5.02
N ILE A 36 12.11 5.56 5.18
CA ILE A 36 11.28 6.28 4.19
C ILE A 36 11.97 6.28 2.83
N ARG A 37 13.26 6.65 2.79
CA ARG A 37 14.04 6.68 1.52
C ARG A 37 14.25 5.28 0.93
N GLU A 38 14.55 4.28 1.76
CA GLU A 38 14.74 2.91 1.30
C GLU A 38 13.46 2.30 0.74
N LEU A 39 12.32 2.52 1.39
CA LEU A 39 11.01 2.11 0.86
C LEU A 39 10.72 2.82 -0.47
N ALA A 40 10.94 4.14 -0.55
CA ALA A 40 10.72 4.89 -1.79
C ALA A 40 11.55 4.33 -2.95
N ALA A 41 12.84 4.06 -2.71
CA ALA A 41 13.73 3.46 -3.70
C ALA A 41 13.26 2.04 -4.11
N ALA A 42 12.89 1.20 -3.13
CA ALA A 42 12.45 -0.17 -3.40
C ALA A 42 11.11 -0.23 -4.17
N PHE A 43 10.18 0.68 -3.89
CA PHE A 43 8.93 0.80 -4.66
C PHE A 43 9.18 1.30 -6.08
N ASP A 44 10.06 2.29 -6.27
CA ASP A 44 10.44 2.80 -7.59
C ASP A 44 11.12 1.72 -8.44
N ASP A 45 12.10 1.01 -7.88
CA ASP A 45 12.79 -0.10 -8.54
C ASP A 45 11.82 -1.24 -8.90
N GLY A 46 10.95 -1.62 -7.93
CA GLY A 46 9.91 -2.61 -8.16
C GLY A 46 8.92 -2.19 -9.25
N GLY A 47 8.61 -0.89 -9.32
CA GLY A 47 7.78 -0.30 -10.37
C GLY A 47 8.40 -0.45 -11.77
N LYS A 48 9.70 -0.24 -11.89
CA LYS A 48 10.46 -0.28 -13.14
C LYS A 48 10.82 -1.70 -13.60
N ASP A 49 10.96 -2.67 -12.69
CA ASP A 49 11.32 -4.06 -13.03
C ASP A 49 10.15 -4.79 -13.72
N ALA A 50 10.23 -4.98 -15.03
CA ALA A 50 9.19 -5.66 -15.82
C ALA A 50 8.90 -7.11 -15.36
N ALA A 51 9.83 -7.76 -14.65
CA ALA A 51 9.62 -9.09 -14.11
C ALA A 51 8.77 -9.10 -12.83
N ILE A 52 8.62 -7.96 -12.15
CA ILE A 52 7.76 -7.81 -10.98
C ILE A 52 6.36 -7.42 -11.45
N ARG A 53 5.35 -8.16 -10.94
CA ARG A 53 3.94 -7.97 -11.25
C ARG A 53 3.11 -7.52 -10.04
N LEU A 54 3.64 -7.68 -8.83
CA LEU A 54 2.95 -7.44 -7.56
C LEU A 54 3.97 -7.04 -6.50
N VAL A 55 3.62 -6.12 -5.61
CA VAL A 55 4.43 -5.78 -4.43
C VAL A 55 3.65 -6.16 -3.17
N VAL A 56 4.32 -6.85 -2.24
CA VAL A 56 3.79 -7.16 -0.90
C VAL A 56 4.61 -6.40 0.13
N LEU A 57 3.95 -5.57 0.95
CA LEU A 57 4.57 -4.84 2.06
C LEU A 57 4.19 -5.49 3.39
N THR A 58 5.18 -5.73 4.26
CA THR A 58 4.96 -6.31 5.59
C THR A 58 6.01 -5.82 6.60
N GLY A 59 5.86 -6.20 7.88
CA GLY A 59 6.85 -5.97 8.94
C GLY A 59 7.48 -7.26 9.44
N ALA A 60 8.75 -7.23 9.78
CA ALA A 60 9.42 -8.32 10.48
C ALA A 60 8.96 -8.40 11.96
N GLY A 61 8.96 -9.60 12.53
CA GLY A 61 8.59 -9.84 13.92
C GLY A 61 7.09 -9.65 14.20
N GLU A 62 6.76 -9.12 15.37
CA GLU A 62 5.38 -9.10 15.90
C GLU A 62 4.53 -7.89 15.45
N SER A 63 5.16 -6.86 14.89
CA SER A 63 4.48 -5.61 14.52
C SER A 63 4.62 -5.35 13.02
N PHE A 64 3.60 -4.72 12.43
CA PHE A 64 3.75 -4.17 11.09
C PHE A 64 4.60 -2.89 11.16
N CYS A 65 4.13 -1.85 11.86
CA CYS A 65 4.87 -0.60 12.03
C CYS A 65 4.30 0.23 13.18
N ALA A 66 5.12 0.55 14.17
CA ALA A 66 4.71 1.34 15.34
C ALA A 66 4.70 2.87 15.12
N GLY A 67 4.79 3.32 13.86
CA GLY A 67 4.79 4.75 13.52
C GLY A 67 6.20 5.34 13.49
N ALA A 68 6.34 6.60 13.91
CA ALA A 68 7.61 7.29 13.90
C ALA A 68 8.57 6.79 14.99
N ASP A 69 9.84 6.61 14.64
CA ASP A 69 10.91 6.22 15.57
C ASP A 69 11.10 7.29 16.64
N LEU A 70 11.18 6.89 17.92
CA LEU A 70 11.32 7.81 19.04
C LEU A 70 12.63 8.63 18.98
N ASN A 71 13.71 8.07 18.46
CA ASN A 71 14.97 8.82 18.30
C ASN A 71 14.82 9.86 17.20
N TRP A 72 14.22 9.49 16.08
CA TRP A 72 13.91 10.43 15.01
C TRP A 72 12.96 11.54 15.49
N MET A 73 11.96 11.23 16.32
CA MET A 73 11.10 12.25 16.94
C MET A 73 11.88 13.22 17.81
N ARG A 74 12.90 12.76 18.56
CA ARG A 74 13.80 13.64 19.35
C ARG A 74 14.63 14.59 18.48
N GLU A 75 15.00 14.15 17.28
CA GLU A 75 15.69 14.99 16.29
C GLU A 75 14.75 16.03 15.70
N ILE A 76 13.53 15.61 15.29
CA ILE A 76 12.52 16.48 14.69
C ILE A 76 12.12 17.66 15.59
N ILE A 77 12.09 17.50 16.91
CA ILE A 77 11.84 18.59 17.87
C ILE A 77 12.82 19.75 17.70
N ARG A 78 14.05 19.47 17.21
CA ARG A 78 15.12 20.47 17.02
C ARG A 78 15.17 21.02 15.60
N PHE A 79 14.36 20.52 14.69
CA PHE A 79 14.37 20.93 13.28
C PHE A 79 13.71 22.29 13.10
N SER A 80 14.23 23.09 12.16
CA SER A 80 13.53 24.25 11.66
C SER A 80 12.23 23.86 10.95
N TYR A 81 11.38 24.85 10.68
CA TYR A 81 10.17 24.63 9.86
C TYR A 81 10.51 24.03 8.50
N GLU A 82 11.54 24.52 7.81
CA GLU A 82 11.97 24.07 6.50
C GLU A 82 12.48 22.63 6.51
N GLN A 83 13.19 22.26 7.60
CA GLN A 83 13.64 20.87 7.80
C GLN A 83 12.45 19.93 8.01
N ASN A 84 11.53 20.30 8.90
CA ASN A 84 10.29 19.55 9.14
C ASN A 84 9.44 19.42 7.87
N LEU A 85 9.32 20.48 7.08
CA LEU A 85 8.56 20.47 5.82
C LEU A 85 9.20 19.49 4.81
N ARG A 86 10.52 19.45 4.71
CA ARG A 86 11.26 18.53 3.82
C ARG A 86 11.01 17.07 4.21
N GLU A 87 11.19 16.72 5.49
CA GLU A 87 10.94 15.37 6.00
C GLU A 87 9.47 14.94 5.79
N SER A 88 8.53 15.85 6.04
CA SER A 88 7.09 15.59 5.80
C SER A 88 6.77 15.36 4.32
N ARG A 89 7.45 16.07 3.42
CA ARG A 89 7.32 15.86 1.97
C ARG A 89 7.89 14.50 1.54
N GLU A 90 9.05 14.08 2.07
CA GLU A 90 9.60 12.74 1.77
C GLU A 90 8.62 11.63 2.13
N LEU A 91 7.96 11.71 3.28
CA LEU A 91 6.92 10.76 3.66
C LEU A 91 5.69 10.84 2.72
N ALA A 92 5.23 12.05 2.40
CA ALA A 92 4.09 12.23 1.50
C ALA A 92 4.38 11.68 0.10
N GLU A 93 5.59 11.89 -0.43
CA GLU A 93 6.03 11.35 -1.72
C GLU A 93 6.11 9.81 -1.70
N LEU A 94 6.63 9.21 -0.62
CA LEU A 94 6.61 7.75 -0.46
C LEU A 94 5.18 7.21 -0.53
N LEU A 95 4.26 7.78 0.24
CA LEU A 95 2.86 7.34 0.25
C LEU A 95 2.21 7.50 -1.13
N HIS A 96 2.50 8.60 -1.81
CA HIS A 96 2.02 8.82 -3.17
C HIS A 96 2.60 7.79 -4.15
N SER A 97 3.88 7.47 -4.07
CA SER A 97 4.52 6.47 -4.94
C SER A 97 3.93 5.07 -4.75
N ILE A 98 3.59 4.67 -3.52
CA ILE A 98 2.88 3.41 -3.24
C ILE A 98 1.49 3.43 -3.89
N TYR A 99 0.73 4.51 -3.67
CA TYR A 99 -0.64 4.64 -4.17
C TYR A 99 -0.70 4.70 -5.70
N ALA A 100 0.20 5.45 -6.32
CA ALA A 100 0.25 5.64 -7.76
C ALA A 100 0.98 4.52 -8.52
N LEU A 101 1.61 3.56 -7.82
CA LEU A 101 2.32 2.46 -8.46
C LEU A 101 1.41 1.74 -9.47
N PRO A 102 1.79 1.56 -10.74
CA PRO A 102 0.92 0.90 -11.75
C PRO A 102 0.77 -0.61 -11.53
N LYS A 103 1.50 -1.18 -10.56
CA LYS A 103 1.40 -2.57 -10.14
C LYS A 103 0.54 -2.69 -8.89
N PRO A 104 -0.20 -3.79 -8.71
CA PRO A 104 -0.98 -4.00 -7.50
C PRO A 104 -0.07 -4.13 -6.28
N THR A 105 -0.58 -3.69 -5.14
CA THR A 105 0.11 -3.72 -3.87
C THR A 105 -0.75 -4.41 -2.81
N ILE A 106 -0.16 -5.33 -2.04
CA ILE A 106 -0.79 -5.96 -0.88
C ILE A 106 -0.04 -5.54 0.37
N ALA A 107 -0.76 -5.03 1.37
CA ALA A 107 -0.22 -4.90 2.71
C ALA A 107 -0.61 -6.13 3.54
N ARG A 108 0.40 -6.83 4.06
CA ARG A 108 0.27 -7.98 4.96
C ARG A 108 0.50 -7.50 6.39
N ILE A 109 -0.57 -7.33 7.14
CA ILE A 109 -0.53 -6.77 8.50
C ILE A 109 -0.40 -7.90 9.52
N ASN A 110 0.81 -8.12 10.00
CA ASN A 110 1.15 -9.18 10.95
C ASN A 110 0.87 -8.82 12.42
N GLY A 111 0.70 -7.54 12.76
CA GLY A 111 0.52 -7.12 14.15
C GLY A 111 0.20 -5.63 14.29
N ALA A 112 0.73 -5.00 15.33
CA ALA A 112 0.43 -3.62 15.67
C ALA A 112 0.80 -2.62 14.56
N VAL A 113 -0.10 -1.63 14.34
CA VAL A 113 0.09 -0.52 13.42
C VAL A 113 -0.35 0.77 14.08
N ILE A 114 0.56 1.72 14.24
CA ILE A 114 0.30 2.98 14.93
C ILE A 114 0.70 4.17 14.05
N GLY A 115 -0.10 5.22 14.11
CA GLY A 115 0.20 6.51 13.48
C GLY A 115 0.55 6.40 12.00
N GLY A 116 1.69 6.96 11.60
CA GLY A 116 2.16 6.94 10.23
C GLY A 116 2.28 5.55 9.57
N GLY A 117 2.41 4.48 10.37
CA GLY A 117 2.35 3.11 9.86
C GLY A 117 1.01 2.79 9.19
N THR A 118 -0.09 3.42 9.66
CA THR A 118 -1.41 3.31 9.01
C THR A 118 -1.39 3.88 7.60
N GLY A 119 -0.63 4.93 7.36
CA GLY A 119 -0.47 5.53 6.02
C GLY A 119 0.17 4.59 5.02
N LEU A 120 1.23 3.88 5.43
CA LEU A 120 1.95 2.96 4.55
C LEU A 120 1.02 1.88 3.95
N PHE A 121 0.20 1.23 4.79
CA PHE A 121 -0.73 0.23 4.27
C PHE A 121 -1.98 0.84 3.63
N SER A 122 -2.43 2.02 4.08
CA SER A 122 -3.59 2.68 3.48
C SER A 122 -3.34 3.12 2.04
N ALA A 123 -2.09 3.37 1.68
CA ALA A 123 -1.67 3.65 0.30
C ALA A 123 -1.60 2.39 -0.58
N CYS A 124 -1.58 1.18 0.01
CA CYS A 124 -1.65 -0.08 -0.75
C CYS A 124 -3.06 -0.35 -1.26
N ASP A 125 -3.19 -1.18 -2.31
CA ASP A 125 -4.49 -1.50 -2.91
C ASP A 125 -5.32 -2.44 -2.03
N ILE A 126 -4.72 -3.53 -1.54
CA ILE A 126 -5.39 -4.56 -0.75
C ILE A 126 -4.67 -4.73 0.58
N VAL A 127 -5.43 -4.76 1.66
CA VAL A 127 -4.91 -4.91 3.02
C VAL A 127 -5.49 -6.18 3.66
N ILE A 128 -4.61 -7.07 4.08
CA ILE A 128 -4.97 -8.33 4.74
C ILE A 128 -4.32 -8.31 6.12
N ALA A 129 -5.12 -8.40 7.16
CA ALA A 129 -4.66 -8.28 8.54
C ALA A 129 -4.85 -9.60 9.32
N SER A 130 -3.90 -9.86 10.21
CA SER A 130 -4.10 -10.82 11.28
C SER A 130 -5.16 -10.30 12.25
N GLU A 131 -5.99 -11.18 12.80
CA GLU A 131 -6.94 -10.88 13.89
C GLU A 131 -6.25 -10.30 15.14
N ARG A 132 -4.94 -10.59 15.29
CA ARG A 132 -4.12 -10.05 16.39
C ARG A 132 -3.70 -8.61 16.17
N ALA A 133 -3.91 -8.05 14.97
CA ALA A 133 -3.51 -6.69 14.66
C ALA A 133 -4.25 -5.67 15.52
N ARG A 134 -3.55 -4.60 15.91
CA ARG A 134 -4.09 -3.48 16.67
C ARG A 134 -3.71 -2.19 15.96
N PHE A 135 -4.65 -1.29 15.84
CA PHE A 135 -4.52 -0.05 15.09
C PHE A 135 -4.70 1.16 16.00
N GLY A 136 -4.08 2.28 15.62
CA GLY A 136 -4.28 3.54 16.31
C GLY A 136 -3.76 4.72 15.49
N LEU A 137 -4.53 5.81 15.48
CA LEU A 137 -4.20 7.09 14.86
C LEU A 137 -4.07 8.12 15.98
N SER A 138 -2.99 7.97 16.78
CA SER A 138 -2.85 8.64 18.09
C SER A 138 -2.08 9.96 18.04
N GLU A 139 -1.85 10.53 16.87
CA GLU A 139 -1.10 11.77 16.66
C GLU A 139 -1.65 12.93 17.49
N VAL A 140 -2.98 13.05 17.63
CA VAL A 140 -3.64 14.11 18.41
C VAL A 140 -3.30 14.05 19.91
N LYS A 141 -2.92 12.87 20.44
CA LYS A 141 -2.53 12.71 21.85
C LYS A 141 -1.19 13.38 22.19
N ILE A 142 -0.41 13.71 21.17
CA ILE A 142 0.89 14.39 21.29
C ILE A 142 0.92 15.75 20.62
N GLY A 143 -0.27 16.32 20.30
CA GLY A 143 -0.38 17.65 19.67
C GLY A 143 -0.05 17.69 18.18
N LEU A 144 -0.07 16.53 17.50
CA LEU A 144 0.13 16.40 16.07
C LEU A 144 -1.17 15.94 15.39
N ILE A 145 -1.13 15.83 14.05
CA ILE A 145 -2.25 15.34 13.25
C ILE A 145 -1.75 14.29 12.24
N PRO A 146 -2.60 13.36 11.81
CA PRO A 146 -2.27 12.37 10.78
C PRO A 146 -2.25 13.01 9.38
N ALA A 147 -1.39 14.04 9.16
CA ALA A 147 -1.44 14.90 7.98
C ALA A 147 -1.08 14.17 6.68
N ALA A 148 0.13 13.62 6.59
CA ALA A 148 0.61 12.95 5.38
C ALA A 148 -0.22 11.71 5.03
N ILE A 149 -0.71 10.99 6.04
CA ILE A 149 -1.48 9.76 5.88
C ILE A 149 -2.98 10.00 5.64
N GLY A 150 -3.48 11.16 6.09
CA GLY A 150 -4.90 11.50 6.07
C GLY A 150 -5.59 11.26 4.72
N PRO A 151 -5.04 11.72 3.59
CA PRO A 151 -5.67 11.52 2.28
C PRO A 151 -5.94 10.05 1.94
N TYR A 152 -5.06 9.12 2.33
CA TYR A 152 -5.18 7.69 2.04
C TYR A 152 -6.14 7.00 3.01
N VAL A 153 -6.07 7.36 4.30
CA VAL A 153 -6.98 6.82 5.32
C VAL A 153 -8.41 7.25 5.06
N ILE A 154 -8.66 8.56 4.84
CA ILE A 154 -10.00 9.09 4.56
C ILE A 154 -10.62 8.43 3.32
N ARG A 155 -9.83 8.21 2.26
CA ARG A 155 -10.30 7.51 1.06
C ARG A 155 -10.77 6.08 1.33
N ARG A 156 -10.18 5.40 2.32
CA ARG A 156 -10.57 4.04 2.69
C ARG A 156 -11.81 3.99 3.58
N ILE A 157 -11.85 4.80 4.65
CA ILE A 157 -12.86 4.66 5.70
C ILE A 157 -13.96 5.73 5.64
N GLY A 158 -13.83 6.68 4.72
CA GLY A 158 -14.77 7.81 4.65
C GLY A 158 -14.57 8.83 5.76
N GLU A 159 -15.25 9.97 5.63
CA GLU A 159 -15.10 11.11 6.55
C GLU A 159 -15.61 10.78 7.97
N SER A 160 -16.72 10.06 8.08
CA SER A 160 -17.34 9.79 9.40
C SER A 160 -16.42 8.99 10.32
N ALA A 161 -15.92 7.85 9.87
CA ALA A 161 -15.00 7.03 10.66
C ALA A 161 -13.64 7.72 10.85
N ALA A 162 -13.18 8.49 9.84
CA ALA A 162 -11.95 9.27 9.99
C ALA A 162 -12.07 10.34 11.06
N ARG A 163 -13.22 11.05 11.17
CA ARG A 163 -13.47 12.02 12.25
C ARG A 163 -13.38 11.38 13.62
N GLU A 164 -14.06 10.26 13.81
CA GLU A 164 -14.01 9.50 15.08
C GLU A 164 -12.57 9.18 15.46
N LEU A 165 -11.84 8.49 14.58
CA LEU A 165 -10.51 7.97 14.88
C LEU A 165 -9.43 9.06 14.98
N PHE A 166 -9.47 10.08 14.11
CA PHE A 166 -8.48 11.16 14.12
C PHE A 166 -8.63 12.08 15.34
N LEU A 167 -9.87 12.34 15.78
CA LEU A 167 -10.14 13.24 16.88
C LEU A 167 -10.00 12.54 18.25
N THR A 168 -10.39 11.27 18.33
CA THR A 168 -10.26 10.51 19.58
C THR A 168 -8.86 9.96 19.81
N GLY A 169 -8.15 9.60 18.72
CA GLY A 169 -6.86 8.91 18.80
C GLY A 169 -6.96 7.57 19.54
N GLU A 170 -8.13 6.93 19.53
CA GLU A 170 -8.33 5.63 20.17
C GLU A 170 -7.63 4.49 19.45
N ARG A 171 -7.40 3.40 20.18
CA ARG A 171 -6.91 2.14 19.63
C ARG A 171 -8.07 1.21 19.36
N PHE A 172 -8.01 0.48 18.26
CA PHE A 172 -9.05 -0.45 17.85
C PHE A 172 -8.44 -1.75 17.30
N ASP A 173 -9.25 -2.78 17.20
CA ASP A 173 -8.83 -4.09 16.75
C ASP A 173 -9.03 -4.31 15.24
N ALA A 174 -8.65 -5.49 14.77
CA ALA A 174 -8.73 -5.87 13.37
C ALA A 174 -10.20 -5.98 12.88
N HIS A 175 -11.12 -6.36 13.73
CA HIS A 175 -12.54 -6.46 13.37
C HIS A 175 -13.15 -5.08 13.14
N ARG A 176 -12.87 -4.12 14.02
CA ARG A 176 -13.27 -2.73 13.78
C ARG A 176 -12.63 -2.16 12.53
N ALA A 177 -11.35 -2.47 12.27
CA ALA A 177 -10.66 -2.05 11.04
C ALA A 177 -11.34 -2.62 9.77
N LEU A 178 -11.84 -3.86 9.82
CA LEU A 178 -12.60 -4.48 8.73
C LEU A 178 -13.97 -3.81 8.55
N GLU A 179 -14.70 -3.60 9.65
CA GLU A 179 -16.03 -2.99 9.66
C GLU A 179 -16.04 -1.61 8.99
N ILE A 180 -15.04 -0.77 9.28
CA ILE A 180 -14.94 0.58 8.71
C ILE A 180 -14.24 0.63 7.33
N GLY A 181 -13.84 -0.52 6.78
CA GLY A 181 -13.18 -0.61 5.47
C GLY A 181 -11.69 -0.23 5.46
N LEU A 182 -11.06 -0.08 6.63
CA LEU A 182 -9.62 0.23 6.72
C LEU A 182 -8.78 -0.95 6.23
N VAL A 183 -9.20 -2.19 6.52
CA VAL A 183 -8.63 -3.43 5.96
C VAL A 183 -9.66 -4.19 5.14
N ASN A 184 -9.20 -4.96 4.15
CA ASN A 184 -10.09 -5.69 3.23
C ASN A 184 -10.44 -7.10 3.74
N LYS A 185 -9.54 -7.70 4.52
CA LYS A 185 -9.71 -9.06 5.06
C LYS A 185 -9.03 -9.17 6.42
N VAL A 186 -9.66 -9.95 7.31
CA VAL A 186 -9.08 -10.35 8.60
C VAL A 186 -9.09 -11.89 8.65
N VAL A 187 -7.97 -12.47 9.03
CA VAL A 187 -7.78 -13.92 9.16
C VAL A 187 -6.99 -14.22 10.43
N SER A 188 -6.95 -15.50 10.83
CA SER A 188 -6.06 -15.91 11.92
C SER A 188 -4.59 -15.63 11.56
N ALA A 189 -3.73 -15.51 12.56
CA ALA A 189 -2.31 -15.23 12.32
C ALA A 189 -1.65 -16.31 11.48
N GLU A 190 -2.06 -17.56 11.67
CA GLU A 190 -1.55 -18.75 10.98
C GLU A 190 -2.00 -18.79 9.51
N ALA A 191 -3.20 -18.28 9.18
CA ALA A 191 -3.75 -18.24 7.82
C ALA A 191 -3.31 -17.02 7.01
N LEU A 192 -2.56 -16.08 7.62
CA LEU A 192 -2.26 -14.79 6.99
C LEU A 192 -1.45 -14.95 5.69
N ASP A 193 -0.43 -15.81 5.69
CA ASP A 193 0.41 -16.02 4.50
C ASP A 193 -0.36 -16.74 3.39
N GLU A 194 -1.18 -17.73 3.73
CA GLU A 194 -2.03 -18.44 2.77
C GLU A 194 -3.02 -17.46 2.10
N LYS A 195 -3.65 -16.56 2.88
CA LYS A 195 -4.60 -15.58 2.33
C LYS A 195 -3.91 -14.56 1.44
N VAL A 196 -2.70 -14.12 1.78
CA VAL A 196 -1.90 -13.25 0.92
C VAL A 196 -1.54 -13.95 -0.39
N ALA A 197 -1.14 -15.22 -0.34
CA ALA A 197 -0.81 -16.02 -1.53
C ALA A 197 -2.04 -16.23 -2.43
N GLU A 198 -3.21 -16.51 -1.85
CA GLU A 198 -4.49 -16.62 -2.59
C GLU A 198 -4.79 -15.33 -3.38
N VAL A 199 -4.71 -14.17 -2.71
CA VAL A 199 -4.98 -12.88 -3.34
C VAL A 199 -3.91 -12.53 -4.39
N ALA A 200 -2.66 -12.84 -4.11
CA ALA A 200 -1.56 -12.66 -5.05
C ALA A 200 -1.78 -13.49 -6.33
N HIS A 201 -2.22 -14.74 -6.20
CA HIS A 201 -2.56 -15.60 -7.34
C HIS A 201 -3.68 -15.00 -8.20
N LEU A 202 -4.74 -14.47 -7.59
CA LEU A 202 -5.83 -13.79 -8.31
C LEU A 202 -5.30 -12.59 -9.10
N LEU A 203 -4.47 -11.74 -8.48
CA LEU A 203 -3.87 -10.58 -9.15
C LEU A 203 -2.94 -10.98 -10.30
N LEU A 204 -2.11 -12.00 -10.10
CA LEU A 204 -1.16 -12.47 -11.11
C LEU A 204 -1.86 -13.17 -12.29
N SER A 205 -3.08 -13.68 -12.10
CA SER A 205 -3.91 -14.25 -13.17
C SER A 205 -4.52 -13.19 -14.11
N SER A 206 -4.52 -11.92 -13.72
CA SER A 206 -5.07 -10.79 -14.49
C SER A 206 -4.01 -10.13 -15.38
N GLY A 207 -4.42 -9.46 -16.45
CA GLY A 207 -3.54 -8.73 -17.35
C GLY A 207 -2.82 -7.56 -16.66
N PRO A 208 -1.51 -7.43 -16.77
CA PRO A 208 -0.77 -6.36 -16.10
C PRO A 208 -1.15 -4.95 -16.55
N GLU A 209 -1.38 -4.74 -17.85
CA GLU A 209 -1.82 -3.46 -18.39
C GLU A 209 -3.25 -3.15 -17.93
N ALA A 210 -4.13 -4.13 -17.95
CA ALA A 210 -5.50 -3.98 -17.47
C ALA A 210 -5.55 -3.61 -15.97
N ILE A 211 -4.73 -4.24 -15.12
CA ILE A 211 -4.62 -3.86 -13.70
C ILE A 211 -4.13 -2.42 -13.54
N ALA A 212 -3.07 -2.03 -14.26
CA ALA A 212 -2.54 -0.68 -14.20
C ALA A 212 -3.60 0.36 -14.60
N LYS A 213 -4.37 0.07 -15.65
CA LYS A 213 -5.47 0.94 -16.10
C LYS A 213 -6.66 0.94 -15.14
N CYS A 214 -6.98 -0.18 -14.49
CA CYS A 214 -7.96 -0.20 -13.40
C CYS A 214 -7.52 0.70 -12.22
N LYS A 215 -6.25 0.66 -11.83
CA LYS A 215 -5.73 1.58 -10.79
C LYS A 215 -5.84 3.04 -11.21
N GLU A 216 -5.45 3.37 -12.44
CA GLU A 216 -5.59 4.72 -13.00
C GLU A 216 -7.05 5.19 -12.98
N LEU A 217 -7.97 4.34 -13.39
CA LEU A 217 -9.41 4.62 -13.39
C LEU A 217 -9.91 4.92 -11.97
N LEU A 218 -9.58 4.08 -10.99
CA LEU A 218 -9.97 4.23 -9.59
C LEU A 218 -9.42 5.52 -8.94
N GLN A 219 -8.26 5.99 -9.41
CA GLN A 219 -7.65 7.23 -8.92
C GLN A 219 -8.29 8.48 -9.52
N ARG A 220 -8.66 8.44 -10.80
CA ARG A 220 -9.12 9.62 -11.54
C ARG A 220 -10.63 9.85 -11.46
N ILE A 221 -11.44 8.79 -11.57
CA ILE A 221 -12.90 8.90 -11.62
C ILE A 221 -13.51 9.68 -10.45
N PRO A 222 -13.08 9.50 -9.20
CA PRO A 222 -13.69 10.22 -8.07
C PRO A 222 -13.58 11.75 -8.13
N ALA A 223 -12.69 12.28 -8.97
CA ALA A 223 -12.51 13.73 -9.15
C ALA A 223 -13.19 14.28 -10.41
N MET A 224 -13.85 13.43 -11.21
CA MET A 224 -14.51 13.79 -12.47
C MET A 224 -16.01 13.93 -12.29
N SER A 225 -16.62 14.81 -13.07
CA SER A 225 -18.06 14.78 -13.33
C SER A 225 -18.43 13.54 -14.17
N LEU A 226 -19.70 13.13 -14.16
CA LEU A 226 -20.16 12.00 -14.99
C LEU A 226 -19.98 12.27 -16.50
N ASP A 227 -20.06 13.53 -16.90
CA ASP A 227 -19.88 13.90 -18.32
C ASP A 227 -18.42 13.77 -18.76
N GLU A 228 -17.47 14.19 -17.94
CA GLU A 228 -16.03 13.99 -18.19
C GLU A 228 -15.69 12.49 -18.17
N ALA A 229 -16.22 11.74 -17.19
CA ALA A 229 -15.98 10.32 -17.04
C ALA A 229 -16.43 9.50 -18.26
N LYS A 230 -17.54 9.87 -18.94
CA LYS A 230 -18.02 9.17 -20.15
C LYS A 230 -16.97 9.14 -21.25
N GLY A 231 -16.38 10.29 -21.59
CA GLY A 231 -15.33 10.38 -22.61
C GLY A 231 -14.08 9.61 -22.19
N TYR A 232 -13.59 9.90 -21.00
CA TYR A 232 -12.39 9.27 -20.44
C TYR A 232 -12.48 7.74 -20.40
N THR A 233 -13.58 7.18 -19.90
CA THR A 233 -13.75 5.73 -19.81
C THR A 233 -13.94 5.06 -21.16
N ALA A 234 -14.63 5.71 -22.11
CA ALA A 234 -14.79 5.21 -23.47
C ALA A 234 -13.43 5.13 -24.20
N GLU A 235 -12.59 6.16 -24.10
CA GLU A 235 -11.25 6.17 -24.67
C GLU A 235 -10.37 5.09 -24.03
N MET A 236 -10.40 4.96 -22.71
CA MET A 236 -9.61 3.96 -21.97
C MET A 236 -9.95 2.54 -22.41
N ILE A 237 -11.24 2.17 -22.46
CA ILE A 237 -11.63 0.80 -22.86
C ILE A 237 -11.38 0.54 -24.35
N ALA A 238 -11.57 1.54 -25.21
CA ALA A 238 -11.27 1.42 -26.62
C ALA A 238 -9.76 1.16 -26.84
N GLY A 239 -8.90 1.90 -26.16
CA GLY A 239 -7.44 1.70 -26.20
C GLY A 239 -7.03 0.30 -25.72
N LEU A 240 -7.58 -0.17 -24.59
CA LEU A 240 -7.30 -1.51 -24.09
C LEU A 240 -7.78 -2.61 -25.05
N ARG A 241 -8.92 -2.45 -25.71
CA ARG A 241 -9.43 -3.43 -26.66
C ARG A 241 -8.51 -3.63 -27.86
N VAL A 242 -7.81 -2.61 -28.31
CA VAL A 242 -6.88 -2.69 -29.44
C VAL A 242 -5.42 -2.97 -29.01
N SER A 243 -5.14 -2.95 -27.70
CA SER A 243 -3.81 -3.26 -27.18
C SER A 243 -3.44 -4.74 -27.39
N PRO A 244 -2.14 -5.07 -27.47
CA PRO A 244 -1.70 -6.47 -27.57
C PRO A 244 -2.21 -7.34 -26.41
N GLU A 245 -2.27 -6.80 -25.19
CA GLU A 245 -2.80 -7.51 -24.02
C GLU A 245 -4.30 -7.74 -24.14
N GLY A 246 -5.07 -6.71 -24.50
CA GLY A 246 -6.53 -6.82 -24.68
C GLY A 246 -6.90 -7.82 -25.78
N GLN A 247 -6.18 -7.80 -26.91
CA GLN A 247 -6.39 -8.75 -28.01
C GLN A 247 -6.09 -10.20 -27.58
N GLU A 248 -4.97 -10.42 -26.87
CA GLU A 248 -4.63 -11.75 -26.34
C GLU A 248 -5.66 -12.22 -25.32
N GLY A 249 -6.13 -11.34 -24.41
CA GLY A 249 -7.11 -11.69 -23.40
C GLY A 249 -8.45 -12.10 -24.00
N MET A 250 -8.96 -11.33 -24.97
CA MET A 250 -10.20 -11.64 -25.66
C MET A 250 -10.09 -12.93 -26.50
N ALA A 251 -8.99 -13.13 -27.21
CA ALA A 251 -8.75 -14.36 -27.97
C ALA A 251 -8.68 -15.57 -27.03
N ALA A 252 -7.91 -15.50 -25.95
CA ALA A 252 -7.80 -16.57 -24.96
C ALA A 252 -9.16 -16.93 -24.35
N PHE A 253 -10.00 -15.94 -24.03
CA PHE A 253 -11.35 -16.15 -23.52
C PHE A 253 -12.26 -16.89 -24.53
N LEU A 254 -12.28 -16.43 -25.78
CA LEU A 254 -13.08 -17.04 -26.85
C LEU A 254 -12.62 -18.48 -27.17
N GLU A 255 -11.32 -18.71 -27.12
CA GLU A 255 -10.69 -20.01 -27.36
C GLU A 255 -10.70 -20.93 -26.12
N LYS A 256 -11.24 -20.48 -24.99
CA LYS A 256 -11.30 -21.21 -23.71
C LYS A 256 -9.93 -21.70 -23.23
N ARG A 257 -8.88 -20.91 -23.40
CA ARG A 257 -7.51 -21.15 -22.91
C ARG A 257 -7.05 -20.11 -21.93
N LYS A 258 -5.97 -20.39 -21.19
CA LYS A 258 -5.33 -19.37 -20.33
C LYS A 258 -4.60 -18.35 -21.22
N PRO A 259 -4.69 -17.04 -20.91
CA PRO A 259 -3.88 -16.01 -21.57
C PRO A 259 -2.40 -16.17 -21.21
N ARG A 260 -1.53 -15.58 -22.01
CA ARG A 260 -0.06 -15.75 -21.89
C ARG A 260 0.49 -15.34 -20.51
N TRP A 261 -0.06 -14.26 -19.92
CA TRP A 261 0.40 -13.78 -18.62
C TRP A 261 0.00 -14.66 -17.44
N ALA A 262 -1.00 -15.51 -17.60
CA ALA A 262 -1.47 -16.47 -16.60
C ALA A 262 -0.84 -17.87 -16.77
N LYS A 263 0.06 -18.03 -17.74
CA LYS A 263 0.93 -19.22 -17.84
C LYS A 263 2.09 -19.02 -16.87
N GLU A 264 2.40 -20.03 -16.10
CA GLU A 264 3.52 -20.07 -15.16
C GLU A 264 4.88 -19.82 -15.83
#